data_737d2a974017a3c1e6d793d8a0af06f4
#
_entry.id   737d2a974017a3c1e6d793d8a0af06f4
#
_cell.length_a   1.000
_cell.length_b   1.000
_cell.length_c   1.000
_cell.angle_alpha   90.00
_cell.angle_beta   90.00
_cell.angle_gamma   90.00
#
_symmetry.space_group_name_H-M   'P 1'
#
loop_
_entity.id
_entity.type
_entity.pdbx_description
1 polymer ?
#
loop_
_entity_poly.entity_id
_entity_poly.type
_entity_poly.pdbx_seq_one_letter_code
_entity_poly.pdbx_strand_id
1 'polypeptide(L)'
;LEVLKYLHEQEGDFRKLRVLVIHSGGDSKRVPQYSALGKLFSPVPHQLPDGRSSTLFDEFMICMSSMPSRIREGMVLLSGDVLLLFNPLQIDYNNVGAAAISFKERVEIGKNHGVYVNGEDGNVKCCLQKKSEEELRKAGAVNEAGCVDIDTGALIFSTAMMDSLYSLLRTEEGYD
;
A
#
# COMPACT_ATOMS: atom_id res chain seq x y z
N LEU A 1 2.90 3.06 -12.17
CA LEU A 1 2.36 3.60 -13.44
C LEU A 1 2.28 2.52 -14.51
N GLU A 2 3.29 1.68 -14.72
CA GLU A 2 3.31 0.60 -15.72
C GLU A 2 2.08 -0.33 -15.65
N VAL A 3 1.64 -0.67 -14.44
CA VAL A 3 0.42 -1.47 -14.26
C VAL A 3 -0.81 -0.77 -14.83
N LEU A 4 -0.93 0.55 -14.67
CA LEU A 4 -2.04 1.31 -15.23
C LEU A 4 -1.99 1.36 -16.76
N LYS A 5 -0.78 1.52 -17.32
CA LYS A 5 -0.57 1.44 -18.78
C LYS A 5 -1.04 0.09 -19.32
N TYR A 6 -0.55 -1.00 -18.75
CA TYR A 6 -0.95 -2.35 -19.12
C TYR A 6 -2.46 -2.57 -19.04
N LEU A 7 -3.08 -2.18 -17.92
CA LEU A 7 -4.53 -2.34 -17.74
C LEU A 7 -5.32 -1.56 -18.77
N HIS A 8 -4.91 -0.31 -19.06
CA HIS A 8 -5.60 0.50 -20.07
C HIS A 8 -5.45 -0.07 -21.48
N GLU A 9 -4.30 -0.63 -21.82
CA GLU A 9 -4.07 -1.31 -23.09
C GLU A 9 -4.95 -2.56 -23.26
N GLN A 10 -5.24 -3.29 -22.14
CA GLN A 10 -6.05 -4.50 -22.20
C GLN A 10 -7.56 -4.21 -22.16
N GLU A 11 -7.99 -3.28 -21.32
CA GLU A 11 -9.39 -3.08 -20.96
C GLU A 11 -9.99 -1.79 -21.58
N GLY A 12 -9.15 -0.85 -22.02
CA GLY A 12 -9.55 0.42 -22.59
C GLY A 12 -9.88 1.52 -21.57
N ASP A 13 -10.35 1.16 -20.39
CA ASP A 13 -10.58 2.08 -19.25
C ASP A 13 -10.48 1.34 -17.90
N PHE A 14 -10.60 2.07 -16.77
CA PHE A 14 -10.49 1.48 -15.44
C PHE A 14 -11.85 1.20 -14.77
N ARG A 15 -12.95 1.55 -15.43
CA ARG A 15 -14.30 1.37 -14.85
C ARG A 15 -14.61 -0.11 -14.66
N LYS A 16 -15.24 -0.42 -13.53
CA LYS A 16 -15.60 -1.79 -13.11
C LYS A 16 -14.42 -2.72 -12.84
N LEU A 17 -13.18 -2.25 -13.02
CA LEU A 17 -12.01 -3.04 -12.65
C LEU A 17 -11.84 -3.06 -11.14
N ARG A 18 -11.51 -4.24 -10.63
CA ARG A 18 -11.09 -4.47 -9.23
C ARG A 18 -9.68 -5.05 -9.27
N VAL A 19 -8.72 -4.22 -8.93
CA VAL A 19 -7.30 -4.53 -9.12
C VAL A 19 -6.61 -4.65 -7.77
N LEU A 20 -5.88 -5.73 -7.56
CA LEU A 20 -4.93 -5.89 -6.47
C LEU A 20 -3.52 -5.88 -7.05
N VAL A 21 -2.71 -4.93 -6.61
CA VAL A 21 -1.29 -4.84 -6.96
C VAL A 21 -0.47 -5.12 -5.72
N ILE A 22 0.41 -6.11 -5.78
CA ILE A 22 1.37 -6.39 -4.73
C ILE A 22 2.77 -6.11 -5.28
N HIS A 23 3.41 -5.06 -4.76
CA HIS A 23 4.76 -4.72 -5.15
C HIS A 23 5.77 -5.72 -4.60
N SER A 24 6.38 -6.49 -5.49
CA SER A 24 7.43 -7.46 -5.17
C SER A 24 8.78 -6.95 -5.69
N GLY A 25 9.24 -5.81 -5.17
CA GLY A 25 10.47 -5.18 -5.62
C GLY A 25 11.63 -5.29 -4.63
N GLY A 26 12.83 -4.94 -5.13
CA GLY A 26 14.07 -4.86 -4.37
C GLY A 26 14.97 -6.07 -4.49
N ASP A 27 16.29 -5.85 -4.33
CA ASP A 27 17.36 -6.83 -4.55
C ASP A 27 17.45 -7.92 -3.47
N SER A 28 16.55 -7.92 -2.50
CA SER A 28 16.54 -8.87 -1.35
C SER A 28 17.91 -9.03 -0.66
N LYS A 29 18.75 -7.98 -0.63
CA LYS A 29 20.15 -8.02 -0.14
C LYS A 29 20.31 -8.62 1.27
N ARG A 30 19.29 -8.49 2.12
CA ARG A 30 19.29 -9.04 3.49
C ARG A 30 18.94 -10.52 3.56
N VAL A 31 18.32 -11.05 2.51
CA VAL A 31 17.89 -12.45 2.37
C VAL A 31 18.17 -12.94 0.96
N PRO A 32 19.44 -13.07 0.57
CA PRO A 32 19.87 -13.32 -0.81
C PRO A 32 19.30 -14.60 -1.41
N GLN A 33 18.96 -15.59 -0.59
CA GLN A 33 18.30 -16.82 -1.03
C GLN A 33 16.93 -16.59 -1.69
N TYR A 34 16.31 -15.44 -1.45
CA TYR A 34 15.02 -15.06 -2.06
C TYR A 34 15.16 -14.00 -3.16
N SER A 35 16.37 -13.68 -3.59
CA SER A 35 16.59 -12.66 -4.63
C SER A 35 15.91 -13.00 -5.95
N ALA A 36 15.88 -14.27 -6.32
CA ALA A 36 15.32 -14.72 -7.60
C ALA A 36 13.79 -14.71 -7.63
N LEU A 37 13.14 -15.02 -6.52
CA LEU A 37 11.67 -15.11 -6.41
C LEU A 37 11.04 -13.88 -5.75
N GLY A 38 11.86 -13.05 -5.12
CA GLY A 38 11.42 -11.92 -4.30
C GLY A 38 10.95 -12.35 -2.91
N LYS A 39 10.95 -11.40 -1.98
CA LYS A 39 10.57 -11.62 -0.57
C LYS A 39 9.13 -12.07 -0.39
N LEU A 40 8.27 -11.76 -1.36
CA LEU A 40 6.85 -12.12 -1.33
C LEU A 40 6.63 -13.63 -1.18
N PHE A 41 7.53 -14.44 -1.74
CA PHE A 41 7.45 -15.90 -1.67
C PHE A 41 8.34 -16.49 -0.58
N SER A 42 8.81 -15.67 0.36
CA SER A 42 9.52 -16.17 1.55
C SER A 42 8.57 -16.95 2.45
N PRO A 43 8.99 -18.13 2.95
CA PRO A 43 8.19 -18.89 3.90
C PRO A 43 8.03 -18.11 5.21
N VAL A 44 6.86 -18.24 5.81
CA VAL A 44 6.54 -17.74 7.15
C VAL A 44 6.27 -18.90 8.09
N PRO A 45 6.41 -18.75 9.41
CA PRO A 45 6.22 -19.84 10.38
C PRO A 45 4.73 -20.15 10.60
N HIS A 46 4.02 -20.42 9.53
CA HIS A 46 2.61 -20.81 9.50
C HIS A 46 2.42 -21.98 8.55
N GLN A 47 1.62 -22.97 8.96
CA GLN A 47 1.28 -24.12 8.14
C GLN A 47 -0.14 -23.98 7.60
N LEU A 48 -0.28 -24.12 6.30
CA LEU A 48 -1.58 -24.10 5.66
C LEU A 48 -2.36 -25.40 5.90
N PRO A 49 -3.68 -25.43 5.70
CA PRO A 49 -4.51 -26.63 5.93
C PRO A 49 -4.10 -27.86 5.13
N ASP A 50 -3.41 -27.68 3.99
CA ASP A 50 -2.87 -28.76 3.16
C ASP A 50 -1.51 -29.29 3.65
N GLY A 51 -0.98 -28.75 4.75
CA GLY A 51 0.26 -29.16 5.38
C GLY A 51 1.54 -28.51 4.84
N ARG A 52 1.46 -27.71 3.77
CA ARG A 52 2.63 -26.96 3.27
C ARG A 52 2.90 -25.72 4.14
N SER A 53 4.14 -25.27 4.16
CA SER A 53 4.49 -23.99 4.76
C SER A 53 3.85 -22.84 3.98
N SER A 54 3.29 -21.88 4.71
CA SER A 54 2.77 -20.64 4.14
C SER A 54 3.91 -19.75 3.64
N THR A 55 3.60 -18.90 2.68
CA THR A 55 4.46 -17.81 2.23
C THR A 55 3.84 -16.46 2.58
N LEU A 56 4.61 -15.40 2.49
CA LEU A 56 4.08 -14.04 2.68
C LEU A 56 2.94 -13.75 1.67
N PHE A 57 3.03 -14.27 0.45
CA PHE A 57 1.95 -14.18 -0.54
C PHE A 57 0.68 -14.89 -0.08
N ASP A 58 0.78 -16.11 0.46
CA ASP A 58 -0.38 -16.83 0.99
C ASP A 58 -1.06 -16.03 2.12
N GLU A 59 -0.28 -15.43 3.03
CA GLU A 59 -0.80 -14.60 4.12
C GLU A 59 -1.54 -13.36 3.58
N PHE A 60 -1.02 -12.69 2.55
CA PHE A 60 -1.73 -11.60 1.89
C PHE A 60 -3.06 -12.06 1.32
N MET A 61 -3.09 -13.17 0.60
CA MET A 61 -4.33 -13.68 0.00
C MET A 61 -5.35 -14.07 1.06
N ILE A 62 -4.92 -14.62 2.19
CA ILE A 62 -5.79 -14.94 3.33
C ILE A 62 -6.34 -13.64 3.94
N CYS A 63 -5.49 -12.69 4.29
CA CYS A 63 -5.88 -11.42 4.90
C CYS A 63 -6.82 -10.61 4.00
N MET A 64 -6.61 -10.64 2.69
CA MET A 64 -7.37 -9.88 1.71
C MET A 64 -8.60 -10.63 1.15
N SER A 65 -8.86 -11.86 1.58
CA SER A 65 -9.91 -12.72 1.00
C SER A 65 -11.33 -12.10 1.04
N SER A 66 -11.63 -11.25 2.01
CA SER A 66 -12.91 -10.57 2.12
C SER A 66 -12.99 -9.24 1.33
N MET A 67 -11.87 -8.72 0.84
CA MET A 67 -11.80 -7.43 0.15
C MET A 67 -12.55 -7.41 -1.19
N PRO A 68 -12.49 -8.45 -2.05
CA PRO A 68 -13.11 -8.41 -3.37
C PRO A 68 -14.63 -8.19 -3.34
N SER A 69 -15.31 -8.60 -2.27
CA SER A 69 -16.75 -8.39 -2.10
C SER A 69 -17.10 -6.97 -1.61
N ARG A 70 -16.12 -6.20 -1.15
CA ARG A 70 -16.31 -4.88 -0.53
C ARG A 70 -15.90 -3.72 -1.43
N ILE A 71 -14.97 -3.93 -2.35
CA ILE A 71 -14.58 -2.94 -3.35
C ILE A 71 -15.51 -3.06 -4.56
N ARG A 72 -16.12 -1.96 -4.98
CA ARG A 72 -16.94 -1.92 -6.20
C ARG A 72 -16.07 -1.88 -7.44
N GLU A 73 -15.11 -0.96 -7.43
CA GLU A 73 -14.12 -0.75 -8.48
C GLU A 73 -12.94 0.03 -7.90
N GLY A 74 -11.80 -0.02 -8.55
CA GLY A 74 -10.59 0.66 -8.12
C GLY A 74 -9.41 -0.28 -7.95
N MET A 75 -8.35 0.23 -7.33
CA MET A 75 -7.10 -0.50 -7.13
C MET A 75 -6.67 -0.47 -5.67
N VAL A 76 -6.27 -1.62 -5.15
CA VAL A 76 -5.55 -1.73 -3.89
C VAL A 76 -4.09 -2.06 -4.19
N LEU A 77 -3.20 -1.25 -3.66
CA LEU A 77 -1.76 -1.40 -3.78
C LEU A 77 -1.21 -1.83 -2.43
N LEU A 78 -0.40 -2.88 -2.40
CA LEU A 78 0.27 -3.40 -1.20
C LEU A 78 1.78 -3.45 -1.42
N SER A 79 2.54 -3.21 -0.35
CA SER A 79 3.98 -3.52 -0.32
C SER A 79 4.19 -5.01 -0.07
N GLY A 80 4.95 -5.67 -0.93
CA GLY A 80 5.17 -7.13 -0.89
C GLY A 80 6.16 -7.60 0.18
N ASP A 81 6.63 -6.71 1.05
CA ASP A 81 7.54 -7.04 2.16
C ASP A 81 6.99 -6.59 3.53
N VAL A 82 5.72 -6.24 3.60
CA VAL A 82 5.04 -5.81 4.84
C VAL A 82 3.83 -6.70 5.09
N LEU A 83 3.88 -7.52 6.12
CA LEU A 83 2.71 -8.29 6.56
C LEU A 83 1.78 -7.37 7.36
N LEU A 84 0.58 -7.12 6.82
CA LEU A 84 -0.44 -6.33 7.46
C LEU A 84 -1.46 -7.24 8.15
N LEU A 85 -1.57 -7.09 9.47
CA LEU A 85 -2.59 -7.77 10.28
C LEU A 85 -3.62 -6.74 10.75
N PHE A 86 -4.76 -6.69 10.11
CA PHE A 86 -5.84 -5.76 10.43
C PHE A 86 -7.20 -6.40 10.09
N ASN A 87 -8.26 -5.79 10.60
CA ASN A 87 -9.62 -6.21 10.22
C ASN A 87 -10.05 -5.48 8.93
N PRO A 88 -10.08 -6.17 7.78
CA PRO A 88 -10.44 -5.54 6.51
C PRO A 88 -11.90 -5.06 6.49
N LEU A 89 -12.75 -5.52 7.41
CA LEU A 89 -14.14 -5.06 7.53
C LEU A 89 -14.26 -3.62 8.03
N GLN A 90 -13.20 -3.07 8.63
CA GLN A 90 -13.17 -1.69 9.13
C GLN A 90 -12.68 -0.68 8.09
N ILE A 91 -12.25 -1.14 6.92
CA ILE A 91 -11.73 -0.29 5.85
C ILE A 91 -12.84 0.06 4.86
N ASP A 92 -12.96 1.33 4.51
CA ASP A 92 -13.75 1.77 3.36
C ASP A 92 -12.89 1.72 2.10
N TYR A 93 -13.24 0.80 1.20
CA TYR A 93 -12.54 0.62 -0.07
C TYR A 93 -13.14 1.47 -1.21
N ASN A 94 -14.22 2.20 -0.97
CA ASN A 94 -14.95 2.94 -2.01
C ASN A 94 -14.77 4.47 -1.84
N ASN A 95 -13.55 4.90 -1.54
CA ASN A 95 -13.23 6.34 -1.44
C ASN A 95 -13.25 7.03 -2.80
N VAL A 96 -13.25 8.38 -2.77
CA VAL A 96 -13.27 9.25 -3.97
C VAL A 96 -11.88 9.82 -4.21
N GLY A 97 -10.88 9.01 -4.39
CA GLY A 97 -9.52 9.52 -4.60
C GLY A 97 -8.50 8.47 -4.21
N ALA A 98 -7.57 8.84 -3.33
CA ALA A 98 -6.61 7.95 -2.73
C ALA A 98 -6.82 7.89 -1.21
N ALA A 99 -6.79 6.70 -0.64
CA ALA A 99 -6.72 6.49 0.80
C ALA A 99 -5.50 5.63 1.14
N ALA A 100 -4.87 5.93 2.27
CA ALA A 100 -3.73 5.16 2.78
C ALA A 100 -4.13 4.41 4.04
N ILE A 101 -3.63 3.19 4.20
CA ILE A 101 -3.74 2.46 5.46
C ILE A 101 -2.51 2.81 6.30
N SER A 102 -2.74 3.35 7.48
CA SER A 102 -1.69 3.65 8.46
C SER A 102 -1.94 2.93 9.77
N PHE A 103 -0.93 2.86 10.61
CA PHE A 103 -1.10 2.47 12.01
C PHE A 103 -0.39 3.47 12.91
N LYS A 104 -0.92 3.62 14.13
CA LYS A 104 -0.35 4.52 15.11
C LYS A 104 0.77 3.84 15.88
N GLU A 105 1.92 4.49 15.96
CA GLU A 105 3.07 4.02 16.71
C GLU A 105 3.80 5.22 17.35
N ARG A 106 4.61 4.95 18.35
CA ARG A 106 5.42 5.99 19.00
C ARG A 106 6.39 6.65 18.02
N VAL A 107 6.61 7.94 18.20
CA VAL A 107 7.48 8.73 17.31
C VAL A 107 8.91 8.20 17.26
N GLU A 108 9.42 7.60 18.34
CA GLU A 108 10.76 7.02 18.40
C GLU A 108 10.94 5.86 17.41
N ILE A 109 9.87 5.15 17.09
CA ILE A 109 9.82 4.10 16.07
C ILE A 109 9.51 4.73 14.72
N GLY A 110 8.48 5.59 14.67
CA GLY A 110 7.97 6.22 13.46
C GLY A 110 9.01 7.02 12.68
N LYS A 111 9.99 7.66 13.36
CA LYS A 111 11.08 8.39 12.70
C LYS A 111 11.92 7.57 11.70
N ASN A 112 11.85 6.25 11.78
CA ASN A 112 12.56 5.35 10.86
C ASN A 112 11.75 4.96 9.62
N HIS A 113 10.51 5.42 9.54
CA HIS A 113 9.53 5.04 8.52
C HIS A 113 8.99 6.26 7.75
N GLY A 114 8.08 6.02 6.83
CA GLY A 114 7.19 7.04 6.30
C GLY A 114 6.13 7.40 7.34
N VAL A 115 5.84 8.68 7.49
CA VAL A 115 4.85 9.20 8.44
C VAL A 115 3.91 10.14 7.72
N TYR A 116 2.61 9.91 7.85
CA TYR A 116 1.60 10.81 7.32
C TYR A 116 1.39 12.01 8.24
N VAL A 117 1.31 13.18 7.63
CA VAL A 117 0.89 14.42 8.30
C VAL A 117 -0.54 14.70 7.89
N ASN A 118 -1.46 14.67 8.85
CA ASN A 118 -2.87 14.89 8.60
C ASN A 118 -3.23 16.37 8.73
N GLY A 119 -4.19 16.82 7.92
CA GLY A 119 -4.83 18.12 8.05
C GLY A 119 -5.96 18.11 9.07
N GLU A 120 -6.47 19.30 9.38
CA GLU A 120 -7.64 19.47 10.25
C GLU A 120 -8.92 18.86 9.66
N ASP A 121 -8.97 18.72 8.33
CA ASP A 121 -10.04 18.08 7.56
C ASP A 121 -9.95 16.55 7.52
N GLY A 122 -8.93 15.97 8.19
CA GLY A 122 -8.67 14.53 8.19
C GLY A 122 -7.97 13.99 6.94
N ASN A 123 -7.71 14.84 5.93
CA ASN A 123 -6.97 14.45 4.75
C ASN A 123 -5.45 14.50 5.00
N VAL A 124 -4.71 13.66 4.28
CA VAL A 124 -3.24 13.67 4.34
C VAL A 124 -2.70 14.90 3.60
N LYS A 125 -1.94 15.73 4.30
CA LYS A 125 -1.21 16.87 3.71
C LYS A 125 0.05 16.44 2.98
N CYS A 126 0.82 15.56 3.59
CA CYS A 126 2.06 15.02 3.02
C CYS A 126 2.49 13.75 3.75
N CYS A 127 3.45 13.05 3.14
CA CYS A 127 4.16 11.93 3.75
C CYS A 127 5.63 12.33 3.95
N LEU A 128 6.12 12.20 5.17
CA LEU A 128 7.50 12.52 5.54
C LEU A 128 8.30 11.22 5.69
N GLN A 129 9.35 11.08 4.92
CA GLN A 129 10.18 9.87 4.93
C GLN A 129 11.40 10.04 5.85
N LYS A 130 11.50 9.16 6.86
CA LYS A 130 12.66 9.04 7.77
C LYS A 130 13.13 10.37 8.34
N LYS A 131 12.21 11.12 8.90
CA LYS A 131 12.47 12.42 9.52
C LYS A 131 12.78 12.28 11.00
N SER A 132 13.61 13.19 11.52
CA SER A 132 13.88 13.26 12.96
C SER A 132 12.59 13.53 13.76
N GLU A 133 12.59 13.17 15.03
CA GLU A 133 11.47 13.43 15.93
C GLU A 133 11.13 14.93 16.00
N GLU A 134 12.14 15.81 16.01
CA GLU A 134 11.96 17.24 16.00
C GLU A 134 11.23 17.73 14.73
N GLU A 135 11.64 17.25 13.55
CA GLU A 135 11.00 17.56 12.28
C GLU A 135 9.55 17.09 12.24
N LEU A 136 9.29 15.85 12.73
CA LEU A 136 7.94 15.30 12.81
C LEU A 136 7.04 16.11 13.74
N ARG A 137 7.54 16.54 14.91
CA ARG A 137 6.80 17.41 15.84
C ARG A 137 6.53 18.78 15.23
N LYS A 138 7.53 19.39 14.60
CA LYS A 138 7.39 20.68 13.91
C LYS A 138 6.38 20.63 12.76
N ALA A 139 6.29 19.51 12.06
CA ALA A 139 5.33 19.30 10.98
C ALA A 139 3.90 19.01 11.48
N GLY A 140 3.69 18.83 12.79
CA GLY A 140 2.40 18.48 13.37
C GLY A 140 2.00 16.99 13.15
N ALA A 141 2.98 16.12 12.85
CA ALA A 141 2.73 14.69 12.66
C ALA A 141 2.52 13.91 13.96
N VAL A 142 2.98 14.46 15.09
CA VAL A 142 2.94 13.79 16.40
C VAL A 142 1.70 14.24 17.16
N ASN A 143 0.85 13.29 17.55
CA ASN A 143 -0.34 13.56 18.32
C ASN A 143 -0.03 13.79 19.82
N GLU A 144 -1.05 14.11 20.61
CA GLU A 144 -0.95 14.37 22.06
C GLU A 144 -0.40 13.17 22.85
N ALA A 145 -0.61 11.93 22.35
CA ALA A 145 -0.09 10.72 22.97
C ALA A 145 1.37 10.40 22.57
N GLY A 146 2.03 11.28 21.79
CA GLY A 146 3.39 11.08 21.30
C GLY A 146 3.49 10.05 20.16
N CYS A 147 2.38 9.75 19.49
CA CYS A 147 2.32 8.80 18.39
C CYS A 147 2.20 9.50 17.04
N VAL A 148 2.58 8.78 16.00
CA VAL A 148 2.52 9.17 14.57
C VAL A 148 1.76 8.13 13.77
N ASP A 149 1.25 8.50 12.61
CA ASP A 149 0.61 7.61 11.64
C ASP A 149 1.67 7.10 10.66
N ILE A 150 2.12 5.85 10.84
CA ILE A 150 3.13 5.22 9.99
C ILE A 150 2.50 4.73 8.69
N ASP A 151 3.17 5.04 7.59
CA ASP A 151 2.86 4.52 6.26
C ASP A 151 3.14 2.99 6.20
N THR A 152 2.10 2.24 5.85
CA THR A 152 2.18 0.79 5.68
C THR A 152 2.56 0.37 4.25
N GLY A 153 2.61 1.31 3.31
CA GLY A 153 2.73 1.02 1.88
C GLY A 153 1.44 0.45 1.26
N ALA A 154 0.33 0.48 2.01
CA ALA A 154 -0.97 0.05 1.50
C ALA A 154 -1.82 1.26 1.10
N LEU A 155 -2.19 1.32 -0.17
CA LEU A 155 -2.96 2.42 -0.77
C LEU A 155 -4.21 1.87 -1.47
N ILE A 156 -5.27 2.65 -1.44
CA ILE A 156 -6.52 2.36 -2.11
C ILE A 156 -6.82 3.51 -3.07
N PHE A 157 -6.94 3.23 -4.34
CA PHE A 157 -7.22 4.22 -5.38
C PHE A 157 -8.60 3.99 -5.97
N SER A 158 -9.39 5.06 -6.07
CA SER A 158 -10.60 5.08 -6.89
C SER A 158 -10.25 5.04 -8.38
N THR A 159 -11.20 4.69 -9.23
CA THR A 159 -11.03 4.75 -10.69
C THR A 159 -10.66 6.14 -11.18
N ALA A 160 -11.24 7.19 -10.60
CA ALA A 160 -10.87 8.58 -10.91
C ALA A 160 -9.40 8.90 -10.57
N MET A 161 -8.88 8.33 -9.48
CA MET A 161 -7.45 8.47 -9.17
C MET A 161 -6.58 7.68 -10.13
N MET A 162 -7.01 6.48 -10.54
CA MET A 162 -6.30 5.69 -11.55
C MET A 162 -6.22 6.45 -12.89
N ASP A 163 -7.32 7.06 -13.33
CA ASP A 163 -7.35 7.92 -14.52
C ASP A 163 -6.40 9.11 -14.40
N SER A 164 -6.40 9.77 -13.24
CA SER A 164 -5.51 10.91 -12.98
C SER A 164 -4.03 10.50 -13.01
N LEU A 165 -3.68 9.37 -12.40
CA LEU A 165 -2.32 8.83 -12.41
C LEU A 165 -1.91 8.38 -13.83
N TYR A 166 -2.82 7.76 -14.56
CA TYR A 166 -2.58 7.35 -15.93
C TYR A 166 -2.34 8.56 -16.86
N SER A 167 -3.05 9.66 -16.65
CA SER A 167 -2.85 10.87 -17.43
C SER A 167 -1.45 11.47 -17.31
N LEU A 168 -0.70 11.16 -16.24
CA LEU A 168 0.70 11.57 -16.06
C LEU A 168 1.66 10.86 -17.01
N LEU A 169 1.25 9.72 -17.58
CA LEU A 169 2.02 8.99 -18.59
C LEU A 169 1.83 9.57 -20.00
N ARG A 170 0.85 10.47 -20.16
CA ARG A 170 0.48 11.00 -21.46
C ARG A 170 1.42 12.13 -21.85
N THR A 171 2.23 11.94 -22.88
CA THR A 171 3.08 12.94 -23.49
C THR A 171 2.46 13.43 -24.82
N GLU A 172 2.97 14.53 -25.40
CA GLU A 172 2.54 15.00 -26.73
C GLU A 172 2.87 13.97 -27.83
N GLU A 173 3.86 13.10 -27.61
CA GLU A 173 4.30 12.05 -28.53
C GLU A 173 3.68 10.67 -28.25
N GLY A 174 2.83 10.56 -27.22
CA GLY A 174 2.23 9.29 -26.78
C GLY A 174 2.34 9.06 -25.29
N TYR A 175 2.73 7.86 -24.87
CA TYR A 175 2.95 7.49 -23.46
C TYR A 175 4.43 7.17 -23.23
N ASP A 176 4.94 7.65 -22.12
CA ASP A 176 6.27 7.32 -21.61
C ASP A 176 6.29 5.95 -20.92
#